data_0f8fc54786a9cd13e110a2336d05044a
#
_entry.id   0f8fc54786a9cd13e110a2336d05044a
#
_cell.length_a   1.000
_cell.length_b   1.000
_cell.length_c   1.000
_cell.angle_alpha   90.00
_cell.angle_beta   90.00
_cell.angle_gamma   90.00
#
_symmetry.space_group_name_H-M   'P 1'
#
loop_
_entity.id
_entity.type
_entity.pdbx_description
1 polymer ?
#
loop_
_entity_poly.entity_id
_entity_poly.type
_entity_poly.pdbx_seq_one_letter_code
_entity_poly.pdbx_strand_id
1 'polypeptide(L)'
;KHGKAGKININAKVETSYNTRTITPEFADGYTYARLMNESRITRNKEPIYQDDELELLRLGLDPDLYPNVDWMDLLLRKGSWQHRVNLNLSGGGSTARYYASISYLDEEGMYNTDKALKDDYNTNANYRRYNYRLNTDIDITKSTLVKVGVSGSLKKRNAPGQGANVWTSLMGQSPISIPVMYSNGYIPSHGTDDNRNNPWV
;
A
#
# COMPACT_ATOMS: atom_id res chain seq x y z
N LYS A 1 -13.47 23.67 -18.09
CA LYS A 1 -14.72 24.31 -17.68
C LYS A 1 -14.46 25.80 -17.51
N HIS A 2 -15.42 26.63 -17.89
CA HIS A 2 -15.44 28.10 -17.72
C HIS A 2 -16.65 28.49 -16.88
N GLY A 3 -16.59 29.64 -16.28
CA GLY A 3 -17.72 30.25 -15.58
C GLY A 3 -18.84 30.65 -16.54
N LYS A 4 -20.01 30.80 -15.99
CA LYS A 4 -21.19 31.42 -16.71
C LYS A 4 -21.60 32.65 -15.94
N ALA A 5 -22.12 33.63 -16.68
CA ALA A 5 -22.78 34.80 -16.07
C ALA A 5 -23.97 34.33 -15.22
N GLY A 6 -24.10 34.86 -14.01
CA GLY A 6 -25.15 34.48 -13.09
C GLY A 6 -24.70 34.40 -11.65
N LYS A 7 -25.56 33.87 -10.79
CA LYS A 7 -25.28 33.68 -9.37
C LYS A 7 -24.10 32.73 -9.15
N ILE A 8 -23.43 32.93 -8.04
CA ILE A 8 -22.35 32.01 -7.59
C ILE A 8 -22.93 30.63 -7.35
N ASN A 9 -22.31 29.64 -7.97
CA ASN A 9 -22.60 28.22 -7.76
C ASN A 9 -21.43 27.59 -7.05
N ILE A 10 -21.68 27.00 -5.90
CA ILE A 10 -20.71 26.28 -5.07
C ILE A 10 -21.12 24.82 -5.06
N ASN A 11 -20.21 23.94 -5.44
CA ASN A 11 -20.40 22.49 -5.34
C ASN A 11 -19.25 21.91 -4.52
N ALA A 12 -19.58 21.28 -3.40
CA ALA A 12 -18.64 20.58 -2.52
C ALA A 12 -19.02 19.09 -2.49
N LYS A 13 -18.02 18.23 -2.62
CA LYS A 13 -18.17 16.78 -2.54
C LYS A 13 -17.08 16.21 -1.66
N VAL A 14 -17.45 15.41 -0.68
CA VAL A 14 -16.56 14.64 0.17
C VAL A 14 -16.91 13.17 -0.01
N GLU A 15 -15.89 12.36 -0.26
CA GLU A 15 -16.01 10.92 -0.47
C GLU A 15 -15.01 10.23 0.43
N THR A 16 -15.45 9.17 1.10
CA THR A 16 -14.61 8.27 1.88
C THR A 16 -14.88 6.86 1.39
N SER A 17 -13.82 6.12 1.07
CA SER A 17 -13.90 4.74 0.58
C SER A 17 -12.95 3.87 1.40
N TYR A 18 -13.36 2.64 1.65
CA TYR A 18 -12.50 1.61 2.20
C TYR A 18 -12.16 0.62 1.09
N ASN A 19 -10.90 0.58 0.71
CA ASN A 19 -10.38 -0.25 -0.36
C ASN A 19 -9.89 -1.56 0.22
N THR A 20 -10.30 -2.68 -0.34
CA THR A 20 -9.84 -4.02 0.05
C THR A 20 -9.11 -4.68 -1.11
N ARG A 21 -8.27 -5.65 -0.79
CA ARG A 21 -7.63 -6.49 -1.80
C ARG A 21 -8.68 -7.34 -2.50
N THR A 22 -8.63 -7.43 -3.82
CA THR A 22 -9.54 -8.26 -4.61
C THR A 22 -9.22 -9.74 -4.48
N ILE A 23 -7.92 -10.08 -4.42
CA ILE A 23 -7.43 -11.44 -4.27
C ILE A 23 -6.26 -11.39 -3.28
N THR A 24 -6.26 -12.32 -2.35
CA THR A 24 -5.12 -12.60 -1.46
C THR A 24 -4.78 -14.07 -1.66
N PRO A 25 -3.56 -14.41 -2.08
CA PRO A 25 -3.12 -15.79 -2.09
C PRO A 25 -3.15 -16.35 -0.67
N GLU A 26 -3.63 -17.58 -0.51
CA GLU A 26 -3.50 -18.35 0.71
C GLU A 26 -2.29 -19.26 0.58
N PHE A 27 -1.40 -19.21 1.55
CA PHE A 27 -0.24 -20.07 1.62
C PHE A 27 -0.45 -21.17 2.65
N ALA A 28 0.24 -22.28 2.46
CA ALA A 28 0.28 -23.34 3.45
C ALA A 28 0.95 -22.83 4.73
N ASP A 29 0.44 -23.26 5.89
CA ASP A 29 1.13 -23.07 7.15
C ASP A 29 2.43 -23.91 7.23
N GLY A 30 3.24 -23.67 8.25
CA GLY A 30 4.55 -24.30 8.38
C GLY A 30 4.49 -25.83 8.42
N TYR A 31 3.55 -26.40 9.16
CA TYR A 31 3.37 -27.84 9.23
C TYR A 31 2.96 -28.44 7.88
N THR A 32 1.96 -27.86 7.24
CA THR A 32 1.50 -28.31 5.92
C THR A 32 2.59 -28.17 4.87
N TYR A 33 3.34 -27.07 4.89
CA TYR A 33 4.47 -26.87 4.00
C TYR A 33 5.55 -27.95 4.17
N ALA A 34 6.01 -28.19 5.41
CA ALA A 34 7.03 -29.18 5.71
C ALA A 34 6.59 -30.60 5.30
N ARG A 35 5.33 -30.96 5.59
CA ARG A 35 4.74 -32.26 5.18
C ARG A 35 4.71 -32.43 3.67
N LEU A 36 4.28 -31.41 2.92
CA LEU A 36 4.24 -31.45 1.47
C LEU A 36 5.64 -31.50 0.86
N MET A 37 6.61 -30.83 1.47
CA MET A 37 8.02 -30.95 1.08
C MET A 37 8.56 -32.37 1.25
N ASN A 38 8.27 -33.03 2.38
CA ASN A 38 8.60 -34.43 2.57
C ASN A 38 7.93 -35.34 1.54
N GLU A 39 6.61 -35.17 1.31
CA GLU A 39 5.87 -35.93 0.30
C GLU A 39 6.49 -35.76 -1.09
N SER A 40 6.88 -34.54 -1.46
CA SER A 40 7.53 -34.28 -2.74
C SER A 40 8.87 -34.99 -2.91
N ARG A 41 9.58 -35.25 -1.81
CA ARG A 41 10.84 -35.98 -1.78
C ARG A 41 10.63 -37.48 -1.88
N ILE A 42 9.75 -38.01 -1.02
CA ILE A 42 9.43 -39.45 -0.94
C ILE A 42 8.91 -39.97 -2.26
N THR A 43 8.01 -39.23 -2.93
CA THR A 43 7.48 -39.60 -4.26
C THR A 43 8.53 -39.64 -5.36
N ARG A 44 9.72 -39.09 -5.12
CA ARG A 44 10.89 -39.14 -6.01
C ARG A 44 12.00 -40.07 -5.49
N ASN A 45 11.66 -40.99 -4.58
CA ASN A 45 12.59 -41.91 -3.92
C ASN A 45 13.77 -41.20 -3.25
N LYS A 46 13.52 -40.07 -2.60
CA LYS A 46 14.50 -39.33 -1.79
C LYS A 46 14.05 -39.34 -0.34
N GLU A 47 15.04 -39.25 0.57
CA GLU A 47 14.79 -39.13 2.00
C GLU A 47 13.99 -37.85 2.33
N PRO A 48 13.13 -37.88 3.34
CA PRO A 48 12.43 -36.70 3.83
C PRO A 48 13.45 -35.64 4.33
N ILE A 49 13.05 -34.39 4.29
CA ILE A 49 13.86 -33.27 4.80
C ILE A 49 13.62 -33.12 6.30
N TYR A 50 12.36 -33.15 6.71
CA TYR A 50 11.93 -32.93 8.08
C TYR A 50 11.64 -34.27 8.74
N GLN A 51 12.18 -34.49 9.94
CA GLN A 51 11.89 -35.68 10.74
C GLN A 51 10.53 -35.56 11.42
N ASP A 52 10.01 -36.67 11.95
CA ASP A 52 8.67 -36.69 12.57
C ASP A 52 8.60 -35.80 13.83
N ASP A 53 9.67 -35.70 14.60
CA ASP A 53 9.77 -34.81 15.76
C ASP A 53 9.77 -33.33 15.35
N GLU A 54 10.45 -32.96 14.26
CA GLU A 54 10.43 -31.60 13.71
C GLU A 54 9.04 -31.22 13.20
N LEU A 55 8.34 -32.15 12.53
CA LEU A 55 6.97 -31.95 12.12
C LEU A 55 6.03 -31.72 13.30
N GLU A 56 6.27 -32.44 14.41
CA GLU A 56 5.46 -32.29 15.63
C GLU A 56 5.75 -30.93 16.31
N LEU A 57 7.01 -30.47 16.33
CA LEU A 57 7.37 -29.13 16.83
C LEU A 57 6.69 -28.03 16.03
N LEU A 58 6.67 -28.13 14.70
CA LEU A 58 5.93 -27.21 13.83
C LEU A 58 4.43 -27.24 14.06
N ARG A 59 3.85 -28.46 14.22
CA ARG A 59 2.42 -28.65 14.44
C ARG A 59 1.95 -28.04 15.77
N LEU A 60 2.76 -28.16 16.81
CA LEU A 60 2.48 -27.67 18.15
C LEU A 60 2.89 -26.21 18.37
N GLY A 61 3.65 -25.62 17.42
CA GLY A 61 4.18 -24.26 17.55
C GLY A 61 5.21 -24.13 18.68
N LEU A 62 5.95 -25.21 18.96
CA LEU A 62 7.02 -25.21 19.94
C LEU A 62 8.31 -24.70 19.31
N ASP A 63 9.09 -23.95 20.10
CA ASP A 63 10.34 -23.34 19.65
C ASP A 63 10.22 -22.50 18.36
N PRO A 64 9.53 -21.35 18.41
CA PRO A 64 9.30 -20.53 17.23
C PRO A 64 10.57 -19.87 16.66
N ASP A 65 11.69 -19.93 17.39
CA ASP A 65 12.98 -19.44 16.91
C ASP A 65 13.62 -20.41 15.93
N LEU A 66 13.52 -21.71 16.18
CA LEU A 66 14.06 -22.78 15.32
C LEU A 66 13.03 -23.32 14.32
N TYR A 67 11.77 -23.40 14.73
CA TYR A 67 10.65 -23.92 13.93
C TYR A 67 9.58 -22.85 13.76
N PRO A 68 9.88 -21.74 13.06
CA PRO A 68 8.92 -20.67 12.86
C PRO A 68 7.72 -21.12 12.01
N ASN A 69 6.60 -20.46 12.20
CA ASN A 69 5.41 -20.62 11.37
C ASN A 69 4.82 -19.23 11.10
N VAL A 70 5.33 -18.58 10.07
CA VAL A 70 5.01 -17.17 9.78
C VAL A 70 4.05 -17.06 8.62
N ASP A 71 2.89 -16.46 8.87
CA ASP A 71 2.02 -15.96 7.79
C ASP A 71 2.52 -14.58 7.35
N TRP A 72 3.40 -14.58 6.34
CA TRP A 72 3.99 -13.36 5.80
C TRP A 72 2.95 -12.43 5.18
N MET A 73 1.83 -12.97 4.64
CA MET A 73 0.77 -12.17 4.06
C MET A 73 -0.02 -11.39 5.11
N ASP A 74 -0.42 -12.05 6.19
CA ASP A 74 -1.18 -11.41 7.27
C ASP A 74 -0.29 -10.46 8.07
N LEU A 75 0.99 -10.80 8.23
CA LEU A 75 1.97 -9.95 8.90
C LEU A 75 2.19 -8.63 8.14
N LEU A 76 2.43 -8.70 6.83
CA LEU A 76 2.87 -7.55 6.04
C LEU A 76 1.73 -6.71 5.48
N LEU A 77 0.55 -7.30 5.29
CA LEU A 77 -0.53 -6.65 4.57
C LEU A 77 -1.78 -6.46 5.42
N ARG A 78 -2.27 -5.23 5.45
CA ARG A 78 -3.58 -4.89 5.99
C ARG A 78 -4.69 -5.49 5.13
N LYS A 79 -5.82 -5.79 5.74
CA LYS A 79 -7.04 -6.24 5.02
C LYS A 79 -7.58 -5.17 4.08
N GLY A 80 -7.32 -3.91 4.37
CA GLY A 80 -7.71 -2.79 3.53
C GLY A 80 -7.16 -1.45 4.04
N SER A 81 -7.44 -0.40 3.31
CA SER A 81 -6.99 0.97 3.59
C SER A 81 -8.06 2.00 3.26
N TRP A 82 -7.95 3.16 3.89
CA TRP A 82 -8.86 4.26 3.67
C TRP A 82 -8.38 5.17 2.53
N GLN A 83 -9.35 5.66 1.78
CA GLN A 83 -9.17 6.70 0.77
C GLN A 83 -10.15 7.84 1.03
N HIS A 84 -9.66 9.06 1.05
CA HIS A 84 -10.45 10.26 1.23
C HIS A 84 -10.29 11.17 0.03
N ARG A 85 -11.42 11.68 -0.47
CA ARG A 85 -11.43 12.61 -1.59
C ARG A 85 -12.32 13.79 -1.26
N VAL A 86 -11.79 14.99 -1.48
CA VAL A 86 -12.53 16.24 -1.33
C VAL A 86 -12.47 17.00 -2.66
N ASN A 87 -13.60 17.45 -3.14
CA ASN A 87 -13.69 18.30 -4.33
C ASN A 87 -14.53 19.53 -3.99
N LEU A 88 -14.01 20.70 -4.31
CA LEU A 88 -14.69 21.96 -4.19
C LEU A 88 -14.65 22.67 -5.55
N ASN A 89 -15.81 23.05 -6.06
CA ASN A 89 -15.93 23.79 -7.30
C ASN A 89 -16.73 25.05 -7.04
N LEU A 90 -16.26 26.16 -7.58
CA LEU A 90 -16.86 27.46 -7.51
C LEU A 90 -17.00 28.01 -8.94
N SER A 91 -18.16 28.49 -9.32
CA SER A 91 -18.36 29.15 -10.60
C SER A 91 -19.36 30.27 -10.48
N GLY A 92 -19.18 31.30 -11.29
CA GLY A 92 -20.06 32.45 -11.28
C GLY A 92 -19.52 33.54 -12.19
N GLY A 93 -20.16 34.70 -12.15
CA GLY A 93 -19.70 35.88 -12.83
C GLY A 93 -20.83 36.84 -13.21
N GLY A 94 -20.42 37.99 -13.67
CA GLY A 94 -21.28 39.00 -14.24
C GLY A 94 -21.20 39.04 -15.77
N SER A 95 -21.69 40.15 -16.32
CA SER A 95 -21.62 40.42 -17.76
C SER A 95 -20.21 40.64 -18.26
N THR A 96 -19.31 41.17 -17.40
CA THR A 96 -17.94 41.55 -17.77
C THR A 96 -16.93 40.49 -17.40
N ALA A 97 -17.11 39.72 -16.32
CA ALA A 97 -16.17 38.71 -15.87
C ALA A 97 -16.88 37.44 -15.41
N ARG A 98 -16.37 36.29 -15.83
CA ARG A 98 -16.88 34.97 -15.48
C ARG A 98 -15.69 34.12 -14.99
N TYR A 99 -15.89 33.36 -13.94
CA TYR A 99 -14.84 32.57 -13.35
C TYR A 99 -15.29 31.14 -13.01
N TYR A 100 -14.34 30.25 -13.04
CA TYR A 100 -14.46 28.89 -12.54
C TYR A 100 -13.20 28.57 -11.73
N ALA A 101 -13.38 28.19 -10.49
CA ALA A 101 -12.30 27.69 -9.63
C ALA A 101 -12.62 26.28 -9.17
N SER A 102 -11.60 25.44 -9.07
CA SER A 102 -11.75 24.12 -8.46
C SER A 102 -10.50 23.75 -7.67
N ILE A 103 -10.73 23.12 -6.53
CA ILE A 103 -9.69 22.51 -5.70
C ILE A 103 -10.11 21.07 -5.43
N SER A 104 -9.19 20.14 -5.56
CA SER A 104 -9.41 18.76 -5.14
C SER A 104 -8.24 18.24 -4.34
N TYR A 105 -8.56 17.42 -3.35
CA TYR A 105 -7.64 16.70 -2.49
C TYR A 105 -7.97 15.23 -2.56
N LEU A 106 -6.94 14.40 -2.68
CA LEU A 106 -6.99 12.95 -2.56
C LEU A 106 -5.93 12.52 -1.56
N ASP A 107 -6.33 11.71 -0.59
CA ASP A 107 -5.46 10.99 0.33
C ASP A 107 -5.78 9.51 0.24
N GLU A 108 -4.76 8.71 -0.07
CA GLU A 108 -4.89 7.28 -0.25
C GLU A 108 -3.80 6.58 0.57
N GLU A 109 -4.23 5.80 1.53
CA GLU A 109 -3.32 4.99 2.36
C GLU A 109 -2.98 3.68 1.65
N GLY A 110 -1.75 3.21 1.85
CA GLY A 110 -1.32 1.90 1.43
C GLY A 110 -1.82 0.79 2.36
N MET A 111 -1.61 -0.45 1.92
CA MET A 111 -2.07 -1.64 2.62
C MET A 111 -0.93 -2.39 3.34
N TYR A 112 0.21 -1.75 3.58
CA TYR A 112 1.28 -2.37 4.35
C TYR A 112 1.05 -2.19 5.85
N ASN A 113 1.23 -3.27 6.59
CA ASN A 113 1.41 -3.19 8.02
C ASN A 113 2.75 -2.53 8.33
N THR A 114 2.79 -1.84 9.40
CA THR A 114 3.97 -1.11 9.81
C THR A 114 4.14 -1.29 11.31
N ASP A 115 5.32 -1.76 11.73
CA ASP A 115 5.61 -1.88 13.13
C ASP A 115 5.89 -0.50 13.77
N LYS A 116 5.20 -0.20 14.86
CA LYS A 116 5.38 1.06 15.58
C LYS A 116 6.74 1.13 16.30
N ALA A 117 7.27 -0.02 16.71
CA ALA A 117 8.55 -0.08 17.41
C ALA A 117 9.76 0.23 16.50
N LEU A 118 9.64 -0.07 15.20
CA LEU A 118 10.68 0.22 14.20
C LEU A 118 10.51 1.61 13.55
N LYS A 119 9.58 2.45 14.03
CA LYS A 119 9.03 3.59 13.27
C LYS A 119 9.21 4.94 13.89
N ASP A 120 10.02 5.11 14.87
CA ASP A 120 10.12 6.43 15.49
C ASP A 120 10.59 7.53 14.50
N ASP A 121 11.25 7.15 13.41
CA ASP A 121 11.83 8.11 12.46
C ASP A 121 11.24 8.10 11.03
N TYR A 122 10.48 7.08 10.60
CA TYR A 122 9.95 7.00 9.24
C TYR A 122 8.70 6.12 9.09
N ASN A 123 7.90 6.41 8.08
CA ASN A 123 6.70 5.65 7.75
C ASN A 123 6.94 4.72 6.57
N THR A 124 6.93 3.41 6.80
CA THR A 124 7.11 2.38 5.78
C THR A 124 5.84 2.07 4.99
N ASN A 125 4.65 2.53 5.47
CA ASN A 125 3.43 2.36 4.70
C ASN A 125 3.44 3.24 3.44
N ALA A 126 2.93 2.73 2.34
CA ALA A 126 2.68 3.54 1.16
C ALA A 126 1.60 4.59 1.48
N ASN A 127 1.79 5.79 0.97
CA ASN A 127 0.80 6.85 1.04
C ASN A 127 0.88 7.70 -0.22
N TYR A 128 -0.27 8.06 -0.77
CA TYR A 128 -0.36 8.92 -1.93
C TYR A 128 -1.31 10.07 -1.67
N ARG A 129 -0.79 11.29 -1.76
CA ARG A 129 -1.57 12.53 -1.64
C ARG A 129 -1.47 13.33 -2.92
N ARG A 130 -2.61 13.82 -3.39
CA ARG A 130 -2.68 14.68 -4.56
C ARG A 130 -3.56 15.88 -4.32
N TYR A 131 -3.01 17.04 -4.59
CA TYR A 131 -3.69 18.32 -4.59
C TYR A 131 -3.78 18.80 -6.03
N ASN A 132 -4.97 19.12 -6.50
CA ASN A 132 -5.14 19.76 -7.79
C ASN A 132 -5.87 21.10 -7.60
N TYR A 133 -5.49 22.07 -8.38
CA TYR A 133 -6.18 23.33 -8.44
C TYR A 133 -6.36 23.78 -9.89
N ARG A 134 -7.42 24.51 -10.14
CA ARG A 134 -7.71 25.13 -11.43
C ARG A 134 -8.47 26.43 -11.21
N LEU A 135 -8.04 27.47 -11.90
CA LEU A 135 -8.73 28.75 -11.99
C LEU A 135 -8.82 29.13 -13.47
N ASN A 136 -10.03 29.37 -13.95
CA ASN A 136 -10.27 29.91 -15.29
C ASN A 136 -11.11 31.15 -15.13
N THR A 137 -10.69 32.24 -15.78
CA THR A 137 -11.40 33.52 -15.78
C THR A 137 -11.50 34.04 -17.21
N ASP A 138 -12.71 34.40 -17.60
CA ASP A 138 -13.00 35.06 -18.87
C ASP A 138 -13.41 36.49 -18.57
N ILE A 139 -12.74 37.47 -19.20
CA ILE A 139 -12.95 38.90 -18.97
C ILE A 139 -13.22 39.61 -20.30
N ASP A 140 -14.39 40.17 -20.44
CA ASP A 140 -14.74 41.01 -21.59
C ASP A 140 -14.16 42.42 -21.36
N ILE A 141 -13.01 42.71 -21.98
CA ILE A 141 -12.35 44.02 -21.88
C ILE A 141 -13.13 45.09 -22.67
N THR A 142 -13.58 44.70 -23.85
CA THR A 142 -14.47 45.50 -24.70
C THR A 142 -15.52 44.61 -25.31
N LYS A 143 -16.50 45.21 -26.05
CA LYS A 143 -17.50 44.42 -26.76
C LYS A 143 -16.94 43.44 -27.80
N SER A 144 -15.72 43.68 -28.26
CA SER A 144 -15.03 42.84 -29.26
C SER A 144 -13.81 42.09 -28.72
N THR A 145 -13.40 42.35 -27.46
CA THR A 145 -12.18 41.82 -26.92
C THR A 145 -12.46 41.00 -25.65
N LEU A 146 -12.21 39.71 -25.72
CA LEU A 146 -12.32 38.75 -24.62
C LEU A 146 -10.93 38.24 -24.23
N VAL A 147 -10.56 38.40 -22.97
CA VAL A 147 -9.31 37.82 -22.38
C VAL A 147 -9.69 36.61 -21.58
N LYS A 148 -9.00 35.48 -21.84
CA LYS A 148 -9.16 34.24 -21.11
C LYS A 148 -7.84 33.95 -20.37
N VAL A 149 -7.93 33.80 -19.07
CA VAL A 149 -6.82 33.42 -18.20
C VAL A 149 -7.11 32.08 -17.58
N GLY A 150 -6.20 31.12 -17.72
CA GLY A 150 -6.31 29.81 -17.12
C GLY A 150 -5.03 29.43 -16.37
N VAL A 151 -5.18 29.07 -15.10
CA VAL A 151 -4.11 28.54 -14.26
C VAL A 151 -4.54 27.20 -13.70
N SER A 152 -3.69 26.19 -13.82
CA SER A 152 -3.95 24.90 -13.20
C SER A 152 -2.64 24.23 -12.80
N GLY A 153 -2.69 23.45 -11.74
CA GLY A 153 -1.54 22.70 -11.26
C GLY A 153 -1.94 21.49 -10.44
N SER A 154 -0.95 20.63 -10.23
CA SER A 154 -1.06 19.43 -9.41
C SER A 154 0.21 19.26 -8.59
N LEU A 155 0.02 19.09 -7.28
CA LEU A 155 1.08 18.67 -6.35
C LEU A 155 0.80 17.23 -5.92
N LYS A 156 1.78 16.35 -6.13
CA LYS A 156 1.70 14.94 -5.73
C LYS A 156 2.78 14.67 -4.69
N LYS A 157 2.37 14.05 -3.60
CA LYS A 157 3.28 13.52 -2.57
C LYS A 157 3.08 12.02 -2.51
N ARG A 158 4.15 11.25 -2.63
CA ARG A 158 4.12 9.80 -2.54
C ARG A 158 5.17 9.34 -1.54
N ASN A 159 4.75 8.48 -0.63
CA ASN A 159 5.62 7.64 0.16
C ASN A 159 5.45 6.20 -0.33
N ALA A 160 6.53 5.43 -0.37
CA ALA A 160 6.49 4.03 -0.76
C ALA A 160 7.60 3.28 -0.02
N PRO A 161 7.44 1.96 0.23
CA PRO A 161 8.52 1.13 0.77
C PRO A 161 9.79 1.26 -0.10
N GLY A 162 10.96 1.31 0.55
CA GLY A 162 12.23 1.45 -0.15
C GLY A 162 12.53 0.32 -1.13
N GLN A 163 12.09 -0.88 -0.82
CA GLN A 163 12.29 -2.08 -1.65
C GLN A 163 11.30 -2.18 -2.84
N GLY A 164 10.26 -1.37 -2.88
CA GLY A 164 9.34 -1.34 -4.03
C GLY A 164 8.73 -2.70 -4.38
N ALA A 165 8.93 -3.16 -5.61
CA ALA A 165 8.42 -4.45 -6.09
C ALA A 165 9.07 -5.67 -5.40
N ASN A 166 10.26 -5.52 -4.84
CA ASN A 166 10.97 -6.61 -4.17
C ASN A 166 10.21 -7.11 -2.92
N VAL A 167 9.44 -6.25 -2.26
CA VAL A 167 8.57 -6.67 -1.15
C VAL A 167 7.63 -7.80 -1.58
N TRP A 168 7.00 -7.67 -2.76
CA TRP A 168 6.12 -8.71 -3.29
C TRP A 168 6.87 -9.97 -3.69
N THR A 169 8.02 -9.85 -4.32
CA THR A 169 8.87 -11.00 -4.69
C THR A 169 9.30 -11.76 -3.45
N SER A 170 9.76 -11.05 -2.42
CA SER A 170 10.15 -11.65 -1.13
C SER A 170 8.96 -12.32 -0.44
N LEU A 171 7.82 -11.62 -0.38
CA LEU A 171 6.59 -12.12 0.24
C LEU A 171 6.10 -13.42 -0.43
N MET A 172 6.09 -13.47 -1.76
CA MET A 172 5.63 -14.63 -2.53
C MET A 172 6.63 -15.79 -2.52
N GLY A 173 7.91 -15.50 -2.34
CA GLY A 173 8.97 -16.51 -2.34
C GLY A 173 9.37 -17.02 -0.96
N GLN A 174 8.92 -16.37 0.11
CA GLN A 174 9.32 -16.72 1.47
C GLN A 174 8.53 -17.92 1.99
N SER A 175 9.27 -18.94 2.45
CA SER A 175 8.67 -20.08 3.14
C SER A 175 8.19 -19.69 4.55
N PRO A 176 7.08 -20.24 5.04
CA PRO A 176 6.58 -19.96 6.39
C PRO A 176 7.53 -20.44 7.51
N ILE A 177 8.46 -21.33 7.20
CA ILE A 177 9.35 -21.99 8.16
C ILE A 177 10.84 -21.65 7.97
N SER A 178 11.17 -20.73 7.08
CA SER A 178 12.58 -20.44 6.76
C SER A 178 13.28 -19.60 7.82
N ILE A 179 12.60 -18.58 8.31
CA ILE A 179 13.10 -17.64 9.32
C ILE A 179 11.95 -17.12 10.18
N PRO A 180 12.17 -16.84 11.47
CA PRO A 180 11.19 -16.10 12.27
C PRO A 180 11.17 -14.63 11.86
N VAL A 181 10.14 -13.91 12.24
CA VAL A 181 10.08 -12.45 12.06
C VAL A 181 11.17 -11.77 12.88
N MET A 182 11.28 -12.19 14.13
CA MET A 182 12.27 -11.76 15.10
C MET A 182 12.50 -12.90 16.08
N TYR A 183 13.75 -13.12 16.49
CA TYR A 183 14.10 -14.09 17.52
C TYR A 183 13.62 -13.64 18.89
N SER A 184 13.46 -14.59 19.82
CA SER A 184 13.04 -14.33 21.21
C SER A 184 14.00 -13.39 21.98
N ASN A 185 15.26 -13.31 21.56
CA ASN A 185 16.24 -12.38 22.08
C ASN A 185 16.19 -10.97 21.50
N GLY A 186 15.21 -10.68 20.60
CA GLY A 186 15.03 -9.37 19.96
C GLY A 186 15.87 -9.13 18.70
N TYR A 187 16.70 -10.09 18.28
CA TYR A 187 17.43 -9.95 17.02
C TYR A 187 16.53 -10.27 15.83
N ILE A 188 16.68 -9.47 14.78
CA ILE A 188 16.00 -9.68 13.51
C ILE A 188 16.92 -10.52 12.62
N PRO A 189 16.45 -11.66 12.07
CA PRO A 189 17.24 -12.45 11.14
C PRO A 189 17.54 -11.61 9.89
N SER A 190 18.84 -11.48 9.59
CA SER A 190 19.31 -10.84 8.36
C SER A 190 19.70 -11.90 7.34
N HIS A 191 19.88 -11.49 6.07
CA HIS A 191 20.32 -12.41 5.04
C HIS A 191 21.67 -13.03 5.27
N GLY A 192 21.79 -14.29 4.84
CA GLY A 192 23.06 -14.75 4.30
C GLY A 192 23.28 -14.18 2.89
N THR A 193 24.52 -13.95 2.52
CA THR A 193 24.95 -13.34 1.25
C THR A 193 24.58 -14.14 -0.01
N ASP A 194 24.11 -15.37 0.13
CA ASP A 194 23.97 -16.33 -0.97
C ASP A 194 22.54 -16.69 -1.36
N ASP A 195 21.53 -16.20 -0.64
CA ASP A 195 20.13 -16.52 -0.92
C ASP A 195 19.25 -15.28 -0.94
N ASN A 196 18.34 -15.20 -1.91
CA ASN A 196 17.24 -14.25 -2.00
C ASN A 196 16.23 -14.32 -0.84
N ARG A 197 16.66 -14.80 0.33
CA ARG A 197 15.86 -14.91 1.55
C ARG A 197 15.91 -13.61 2.32
N ASN A 198 15.32 -12.60 1.76
CA ASN A 198 15.16 -11.33 2.45
C ASN A 198 14.09 -11.48 3.52
N ASN A 199 14.38 -11.04 4.74
CA ASN A 199 13.29 -10.86 5.70
C ASN A 199 12.36 -9.76 5.16
N PRO A 200 11.11 -10.08 4.74
CA PRO A 200 10.23 -9.09 4.11
C PRO A 200 9.76 -8.00 5.07
N TRP A 201 10.03 -8.18 6.38
CA TRP A 201 9.64 -7.25 7.43
C TRP A 201 10.61 -6.06 7.58
N VAL A 202 11.85 -6.18 7.11
CA VAL A 202 12.93 -5.17 7.30
C VAL A 202 13.25 -4.38 6.03
#